data_5f2c87cf8337caada8b3dd2171ad5b64
#
_entry.id   5f2c87cf8337caada8b3dd2171ad5b64
#
_cell.length_a   1.000
_cell.length_b   1.000
_cell.length_c   1.000
_cell.angle_alpha   90.00
_cell.angle_beta   90.00
_cell.angle_gamma   90.00
#
_symmetry.space_group_name_H-M   'P 1'
#
loop_
_entity.id
_entity.type
_entity.pdbx_description
1 polymer ?
#
loop_
_entity_poly.entity_id
_entity_poly.type
_entity_poly.pdbx_seq_one_letter_code
_entity_poly.pdbx_strand_id
1 'polypeptide(L)'
;MTVRQELEQRLAALPGVVRRPSRYGHGVSYFTRGREIAHFHGDTRMDVRLTKEEIRLRKEGRTLDPRIRTRGPSAEWAEVHVETESDIAFAVALVEDAVRANS
;
A
#
# COMPACT_ATOMS: atom_id res chain seq x y z
N MET A 1 10.96 -18.12 3.34
CA MET A 1 9.90 -17.19 2.95
C MET A 1 10.52 -15.88 2.50
N THR A 2 10.09 -15.36 1.37
CA THR A 2 10.58 -14.06 0.87
C THR A 2 9.92 -12.91 1.63
N VAL A 3 10.51 -11.72 1.52
CA VAL A 3 9.93 -10.50 2.09
C VAL A 3 8.52 -10.28 1.55
N ARG A 4 8.32 -10.44 0.23
CA ARG A 4 6.99 -10.30 -0.38
C ARG A 4 6.00 -11.32 0.18
N GLN A 5 6.39 -12.58 0.31
CA GLN A 5 5.49 -13.61 0.85
C GLN A 5 5.07 -13.31 2.29
N GLU A 6 5.99 -12.86 3.12
CA GLU A 6 5.67 -12.47 4.49
C GLU A 6 4.72 -11.28 4.52
N LEU A 7 4.97 -10.27 3.67
CA LEU A 7 4.09 -9.13 3.57
C LEU A 7 2.69 -9.53 3.10
N GLU A 8 2.60 -10.41 2.09
CA GLU A 8 1.31 -10.91 1.61
C GLU A 8 0.49 -11.56 2.74
N GLN A 9 1.15 -12.36 3.59
CA GLN A 9 0.47 -12.99 4.72
C GLN A 9 -0.02 -11.96 5.74
N ARG A 10 0.78 -10.96 6.04
CA ARG A 10 0.42 -9.91 7.00
C ARG A 10 -0.74 -9.05 6.49
N LEU A 11 -0.73 -8.71 5.20
CA LEU A 11 -1.81 -7.92 4.61
C LEU A 11 -3.14 -8.67 4.62
N ALA A 12 -3.10 -9.96 4.30
CA ALA A 12 -4.31 -10.80 4.31
C ALA A 12 -4.92 -10.95 5.71
N ALA A 13 -4.12 -10.75 6.76
CA ALA A 13 -4.58 -10.86 8.14
C ALA A 13 -5.10 -9.54 8.72
N LEU A 14 -4.95 -8.42 8.01
CA LEU A 14 -5.41 -7.13 8.51
C LEU A 14 -6.94 -7.05 8.55
N PRO A 15 -7.51 -6.53 9.65
CA PRO A 15 -8.96 -6.30 9.71
C PRO A 15 -9.43 -5.37 8.60
N GLY A 16 -10.53 -5.74 7.95
CA GLY A 16 -11.10 -4.93 6.87
C GLY A 16 -10.42 -5.09 5.52
N VAL A 17 -9.39 -5.92 5.41
CA VAL A 17 -8.69 -6.18 4.16
C VAL A 17 -9.08 -7.54 3.59
N VAL A 18 -9.42 -7.57 2.31
CA VAL A 18 -9.79 -8.78 1.59
C VAL A 18 -8.88 -8.95 0.39
N ARG A 19 -8.35 -10.16 0.22
CA ARG A 19 -7.49 -10.50 -0.92
C ARG A 19 -8.34 -11.07 -2.04
N ARG A 20 -8.27 -10.47 -3.23
CA ARG A 20 -9.05 -10.88 -4.40
C ARG A 20 -8.27 -10.64 -5.70
N PRO A 21 -8.68 -11.25 -6.83
CA PRO A 21 -8.11 -10.90 -8.12
C PRO A 21 -8.26 -9.40 -8.40
N SER A 22 -7.21 -8.79 -8.95
CA SER A 22 -7.22 -7.38 -9.30
C SER A 22 -8.19 -7.10 -10.45
N ARG A 23 -8.88 -5.97 -10.38
CA ARG A 23 -9.74 -5.48 -11.48
C ARG A 23 -8.92 -4.92 -12.64
N TYR A 24 -7.64 -4.65 -12.41
CA TYR A 24 -6.74 -4.03 -13.39
C TYR A 24 -5.72 -5.00 -13.98
N GLY A 25 -5.90 -6.30 -13.78
CA GLY A 25 -5.02 -7.31 -14.35
C GLY A 25 -3.66 -7.47 -13.65
N HIS A 26 -3.53 -7.01 -12.41
CA HIS A 26 -2.29 -7.09 -11.62
C HIS A 26 -2.16 -8.41 -10.84
N GLY A 27 -2.88 -9.45 -11.21
CA GLY A 27 -2.92 -10.69 -10.43
C GLY A 27 -3.81 -10.53 -9.20
N VAL A 28 -3.24 -10.72 -8.01
CA VAL A 28 -3.99 -10.60 -6.76
C VAL A 28 -3.77 -9.21 -6.15
N SER A 29 -4.84 -8.65 -5.61
CA SER A 29 -4.82 -7.35 -4.95
C SER A 29 -5.52 -7.40 -3.60
N TYR A 30 -5.43 -6.31 -2.85
CA TYR A 30 -6.02 -6.18 -1.52
C TYR A 30 -7.07 -5.07 -1.57
N PHE A 31 -8.23 -5.36 -0.99
CA PHE A 31 -9.41 -4.49 -1.07
C PHE A 31 -9.92 -4.16 0.33
N THR A 32 -10.49 -2.98 0.48
CA THR A 32 -11.30 -2.62 1.65
C THR A 32 -12.62 -2.05 1.15
N ARG A 33 -13.73 -2.55 1.68
CA ARG A 33 -15.08 -2.12 1.28
C ARG A 33 -15.31 -2.16 -0.23
N GLY A 34 -14.76 -3.17 -0.90
CA GLY A 34 -14.89 -3.35 -2.34
C GLY A 34 -13.97 -2.47 -3.18
N ARG A 35 -13.12 -1.63 -2.56
CA ARG A 35 -12.18 -0.77 -3.25
C ARG A 35 -10.76 -1.35 -3.18
N GLU A 36 -10.10 -1.43 -4.32
CA GLU A 36 -8.70 -1.87 -4.36
C GLU A 36 -7.80 -0.82 -3.72
N ILE A 37 -7.02 -1.23 -2.72
CA ILE A 37 -6.15 -0.33 -1.96
C ILE A 37 -4.67 -0.67 -2.03
N ALA A 38 -4.31 -1.86 -2.47
CA ALA A 38 -2.92 -2.25 -2.59
C ALA A 38 -2.74 -3.36 -3.60
N HIS A 39 -1.63 -3.32 -4.34
CA HIS A 39 -1.23 -4.41 -5.21
C HIS A 39 0.30 -4.36 -5.41
N PHE A 40 0.88 -5.52 -5.72
CA PHE A 40 2.32 -5.61 -5.95
C PHE A 40 2.67 -5.32 -7.41
N HIS A 41 3.83 -4.68 -7.57
CA HIS A 41 4.53 -4.55 -8.86
C HIS A 41 5.87 -5.27 -8.73
N GLY A 42 5.90 -6.56 -9.07
CA GLY A 42 7.10 -7.37 -8.89
C GLY A 42 7.34 -7.67 -7.41
N ASP A 43 8.58 -8.03 -7.07
CA ASP A 43 8.91 -8.54 -5.74
C ASP A 43 9.29 -7.47 -4.72
N THR A 44 9.61 -6.27 -5.18
CA THR A 44 10.17 -5.22 -4.31
C THR A 44 9.36 -3.93 -4.29
N ARG A 45 8.23 -3.89 -5.00
CA ARG A 45 7.39 -2.67 -5.07
C ARG A 45 5.94 -3.01 -4.82
N MET A 46 5.27 -2.09 -4.16
CA MET A 46 3.84 -2.19 -3.92
C MET A 46 3.21 -0.81 -4.10
N ASP A 47 2.06 -0.76 -4.76
CA ASP A 47 1.25 0.45 -4.84
C ASP A 47 0.20 0.42 -3.76
N VAL A 48 0.04 1.53 -3.04
CA VAL A 48 -0.94 1.68 -1.97
C VAL A 48 -1.78 2.92 -2.23
N ARG A 49 -3.09 2.75 -2.20
CA ARG A 49 -4.03 3.86 -2.41
C ARG A 49 -4.21 4.65 -1.11
N LEU A 50 -3.36 5.63 -0.90
CA LEU A 50 -3.43 6.49 0.28
C LEU A 50 -4.49 7.58 0.20
N THR A 51 -4.96 7.91 -0.99
CA THR A 51 -5.78 9.05 -1.37
C THR A 51 -4.97 10.33 -1.52
N LYS A 52 -5.49 11.22 -2.34
CA LYS A 52 -4.85 12.51 -2.61
C LYS A 52 -4.64 13.32 -1.33
N GLU A 53 -5.64 13.32 -0.46
CA GLU A 53 -5.57 14.10 0.78
C GLU A 53 -4.53 13.56 1.74
N GLU A 54 -4.47 12.24 1.94
CA GLU A 54 -3.48 11.64 2.83
C GLU A 54 -2.05 11.90 2.35
N ILE A 55 -1.84 11.80 1.04
CA ILE A 55 -0.54 12.11 0.43
C ILE A 55 -0.17 13.57 0.67
N ARG A 56 -1.13 14.48 0.47
CA ARG A 56 -0.92 15.91 0.70
C ARG A 56 -0.53 16.20 2.15
N LEU A 57 -1.25 15.62 3.10
CA LEU A 57 -0.98 15.80 4.53
C LEU A 57 0.43 15.30 4.91
N ARG A 58 0.85 14.17 4.37
CA ARG A 58 2.19 13.64 4.61
C ARG A 58 3.28 14.55 4.08
N LYS A 59 3.08 15.13 2.89
CA LYS A 59 4.03 16.07 2.30
C LYS A 59 4.11 17.36 3.10
N GLU A 60 2.98 17.89 3.55
CA GLU A 60 2.93 19.10 4.39
C GLU A 60 3.63 18.88 5.72
N GLY A 61 3.43 17.73 6.34
CA GLY A 61 4.09 17.37 7.59
C GLY A 61 5.57 17.02 7.45
N ARG A 62 6.10 17.02 6.24
CA ARG A 62 7.46 16.58 5.93
C ARG A 62 7.75 15.16 6.42
N THR A 63 6.73 14.33 6.40
CA THR A 63 6.81 12.95 6.91
C THR A 63 6.81 11.92 5.79
N LEU A 64 7.08 12.33 4.55
CA LEU A 64 7.15 11.38 3.44
C LEU A 64 8.45 10.59 3.54
N ASP A 65 8.30 9.31 3.87
CA ASP A 65 9.41 8.38 3.99
C ASP A 65 10.08 8.21 2.62
N PRO A 66 11.42 8.12 2.54
CA PRO A 66 12.11 7.91 1.26
C PRO A 66 11.74 6.62 0.54
N ARG A 67 11.09 5.66 1.21
CA ARG A 67 10.55 4.44 0.59
C ARG A 67 9.32 4.71 -0.26
N ILE A 68 8.69 5.88 -0.11
CA ILE A 68 7.46 6.25 -0.81
C ILE A 68 7.75 7.16 -1.99
N ARG A 69 7.15 6.85 -3.14
CA ARG A 69 7.15 7.72 -4.32
C ARG A 69 5.74 8.00 -4.76
N THR A 70 5.48 9.23 -5.17
CA THR A 70 4.19 9.66 -5.73
C THR A 70 4.40 10.32 -7.07
N ARG A 71 3.38 10.22 -7.95
CA ARG A 71 3.49 10.69 -9.34
C ARG A 71 2.92 12.08 -9.57
N GLY A 72 3.09 12.98 -8.65
CA GLY A 72 2.64 14.35 -8.83
C GLY A 72 1.56 14.75 -7.83
N PRO A 73 1.10 16.02 -7.91
CA PRO A 73 0.28 16.61 -6.84
C PRO A 73 -1.12 16.04 -6.72
N SER A 74 -1.63 15.39 -7.77
CA SER A 74 -2.98 14.81 -7.76
C SER A 74 -2.98 13.29 -7.61
N ALA A 75 -1.83 12.69 -7.28
CA ALA A 75 -1.74 11.25 -7.13
C ALA A 75 -2.57 10.75 -5.96
N GLU A 76 -3.31 9.67 -6.16
CA GLU A 76 -4.04 8.96 -5.11
C GLU A 76 -3.26 7.75 -4.61
N TRP A 77 -2.34 7.25 -5.40
CA TRP A 77 -1.53 6.06 -5.13
C TRP A 77 -0.11 6.43 -4.81
N ALA A 78 0.47 5.72 -3.86
CA ALA A 78 1.89 5.82 -3.52
C ALA A 78 2.58 4.52 -3.86
N GLU A 79 3.76 4.60 -4.47
CA GLU A 79 4.61 3.44 -4.70
C GLU A 79 5.52 3.27 -3.50
N VAL A 80 5.60 2.06 -2.97
CA VAL A 80 6.39 1.72 -1.77
C VAL A 80 7.43 0.69 -2.13
N HIS A 81 8.66 0.96 -1.75
CA HIS A 81 9.77 0.03 -1.93
C HIS A 81 9.86 -0.90 -0.72
N VAL A 82 9.85 -2.21 -0.95
CA VAL A 82 9.86 -3.21 0.11
C VAL A 82 10.88 -4.30 -0.20
N GLU A 83 12.04 -4.23 0.44
CA GLU A 83 13.12 -5.20 0.24
C GLU A 83 13.55 -5.91 1.52
N THR A 84 13.38 -5.28 2.69
CA THR A 84 13.88 -5.78 3.96
C THR A 84 12.74 -6.01 4.95
N GLU A 85 13.03 -6.71 6.04
CA GLU A 85 12.03 -6.92 7.10
C GLU A 85 11.54 -5.62 7.72
N SER A 86 12.41 -4.62 7.84
CA SER A 86 11.98 -3.32 8.36
C SER A 86 10.99 -2.63 7.43
N ASP A 87 11.07 -2.90 6.13
CA ASP A 87 10.12 -2.37 5.16
C ASP A 87 8.75 -3.03 5.29
N ILE A 88 8.69 -4.28 5.74
CA ILE A 88 7.43 -4.99 5.94
C ILE A 88 6.54 -4.26 6.94
N ALA A 89 7.08 -3.93 8.12
CA ALA A 89 6.32 -3.23 9.14
C ALA A 89 5.84 -1.87 8.64
N PHE A 90 6.69 -1.17 7.92
CA PHE A 90 6.34 0.12 7.31
C PHE A 90 5.20 -0.03 6.31
N ALA A 91 5.28 -1.01 5.42
CA ALA A 91 4.25 -1.25 4.40
C ALA A 91 2.92 -1.66 5.01
N VAL A 92 2.94 -2.50 6.05
CA VAL A 92 1.73 -2.90 6.77
C VAL A 92 1.05 -1.67 7.39
N ALA A 93 1.82 -0.82 8.05
CA ALA A 93 1.28 0.41 8.65
C ALA A 93 0.68 1.33 7.58
N LEU A 94 1.31 1.40 6.42
CA LEU A 94 0.83 2.22 5.31
C LEU A 94 -0.51 1.69 4.77
N VAL A 95 -0.66 0.37 4.65
CA VAL A 95 -1.92 -0.24 4.21
C VAL A 95 -3.01 -0.03 5.26
N GLU A 96 -2.67 -0.08 6.55
CA GLU A 96 -3.62 0.26 7.61
C GLU A 96 -4.11 1.71 7.46
N ASP A 97 -3.22 2.63 7.14
CA ASP A 97 -3.60 4.02 6.86
C ASP A 97 -4.52 4.11 5.64
N ALA A 98 -4.24 3.31 4.60
CA ALA A 98 -5.08 3.25 3.41
C ALA A 98 -6.48 2.71 3.73
N VAL A 99 -6.60 1.73 4.62
CA VAL A 99 -7.90 1.24 5.06
C VAL A 99 -8.72 2.38 5.68
N ARG A 100 -8.09 3.16 6.55
CA ARG A 100 -8.76 4.32 7.17
C ARG A 100 -9.12 5.39 6.16
N ALA A 101 -8.20 5.71 5.26
CA ALA A 101 -8.40 6.76 4.26
C ALA A 101 -9.49 6.42 3.24
N ASN A 102 -9.72 5.14 2.98
CA ASN A 102 -10.71 4.68 2.00
C ASN A 102 -12.01 4.16 2.65
N SER A 103 -12.21 4.48 3.90
CA SER A 103 -13.40 4.06 4.65
C SER A 103 -14.59 4.97 4.39
#